data_9b0e02bc6fd67774ec6815ab3de5b5e1
#
_entry.id   9b0e02bc6fd67774ec6815ab3de5b5e1
#
_cell.length_a   1.000
_cell.length_b   1.000
_cell.length_c   1.000
_cell.angle_alpha   90.00
_cell.angle_beta   90.00
_cell.angle_gamma   90.00
#
_symmetry.space_group_name_H-M   'P 1'
#
loop_
_entity.id
_entity.type
_entity.pdbx_description
1 polymer ?
#
loop_
_entity_poly.entity_id
_entity_poly.type
_entity_poly.pdbx_seq_one_letter_code
_entity_poly.pdbx_strand_id
1 'polypeptide(L)' 'MTEPQNDFQAMVLALRLAITAPTEDQASECLKIAETLDLSEFEVERAKREALRQIEESD' A
#
# COMPACT_ATOMS: atom_id res chain seq x y z
N MET A 1 -8.32 1.09 -16.10
CA MET A 1 -7.66 0.92 -14.81
C MET A 1 -7.84 -0.51 -14.32
N THR A 2 -6.80 -1.07 -13.78
CA THR A 2 -6.84 -2.46 -13.33
C THR A 2 -7.14 -2.51 -11.84
N GLU A 3 -8.15 -3.28 -11.48
CA GLU A 3 -8.44 -3.49 -10.06
C GLU A 3 -7.39 -4.42 -9.46
N PRO A 4 -7.10 -4.28 -8.17
CA PRO A 4 -6.21 -5.24 -7.51
C PRO A 4 -6.78 -6.65 -7.64
N GLN A 5 -5.93 -7.59 -8.02
CA GLN A 5 -6.38 -8.97 -8.23
C GLN A 5 -6.38 -9.78 -6.95
N ASN A 6 -5.71 -9.29 -5.91
CA ASN A 6 -5.66 -9.98 -4.63
C ASN A 6 -5.32 -8.98 -3.54
N ASP A 7 -5.39 -9.46 -2.30
CA ASP A 7 -5.16 -8.60 -1.14
C ASP A 7 -3.73 -8.05 -1.10
N PHE A 8 -2.76 -8.83 -1.59
CA PHE A 8 -1.39 -8.36 -1.61
C PHE A 8 -1.24 -7.12 -2.50
N GLN A 9 -1.81 -7.18 -3.70
CA GLN A 9 -1.75 -6.03 -4.61
C GLN A 9 -2.50 -4.83 -4.05
N ALA A 10 -3.64 -5.08 -3.40
CA ALA A 10 -4.39 -4.01 -2.75
C ALA A 10 -3.57 -3.35 -1.65
N MET A 11 -2.84 -4.16 -0.87
CA MET A 11 -1.97 -3.63 0.18
C MET A 11 -0.84 -2.79 -0.40
N VAL A 12 -0.21 -3.26 -1.47
CA VAL A 12 0.87 -2.50 -2.11
C VAL A 12 0.34 -1.15 -2.60
N LEU A 13 -0.82 -1.15 -3.22
CA LEU A 13 -1.42 0.09 -3.70
C LEU A 13 -1.74 1.04 -2.55
N ALA A 14 -2.34 0.52 -1.49
CA ALA A 14 -2.69 1.34 -0.32
C ALA A 14 -1.43 1.95 0.31
N LEU A 15 -0.37 1.17 0.42
CA LEU A 15 0.89 1.66 1.00
C LEU A 15 1.56 2.70 0.10
N ARG A 16 1.51 2.51 -1.21
CA ARG A 16 2.03 3.52 -2.14
C ARG A 16 1.28 4.84 -1.96
N LEU A 17 -0.03 4.77 -1.88
CA LEU A 17 -0.83 5.98 -1.70
C LEU A 17 -0.55 6.63 -0.35
N ALA A 18 -0.38 5.83 0.70
CA ALA A 18 -0.07 6.37 2.02
C ALA A 18 1.29 7.07 2.04
N ILE A 19 2.30 6.46 1.42
CA ILE A 19 3.65 7.03 1.41
C ILE A 19 3.71 8.32 0.62
N THR A 20 2.95 8.40 -0.47
CA THR A 20 2.96 9.57 -1.35
C THR A 20 1.84 10.56 -1.03
N ALA A 21 1.05 10.32 0.00
CA ALA A 21 -0.06 11.20 0.34
C ALA A 21 0.45 12.58 0.77
N PRO A 22 -0.22 13.66 0.33
CA PRO A 22 0.23 15.02 0.64
C PRO A 22 -0.07 15.46 2.07
N THR A 23 -0.96 14.76 2.79
CA THR A 23 -1.30 15.10 4.15
C THR A 23 -1.33 13.85 5.02
N GLU A 24 -1.17 14.05 6.33
CA GLU A 24 -1.24 12.95 7.27
C GLU A 24 -2.64 12.33 7.32
N ASP A 25 -3.67 13.13 7.15
CA ASP A 25 -5.03 12.63 7.16
C ASP A 25 -5.27 11.65 6.03
N GLN A 26 -4.80 11.98 4.83
CA GLN A 26 -4.95 11.09 3.68
C GLN A 26 -4.11 9.83 3.86
N ALA A 27 -2.90 9.97 4.38
CA ALA A 27 -2.07 8.80 4.64
C ALA A 27 -2.73 7.88 5.66
N SER A 28 -3.31 8.46 6.70
CA SER A 28 -4.00 7.70 7.73
C SER A 28 -5.20 6.94 7.17
N GLU A 29 -5.96 7.56 6.28
CA GLU A 29 -7.10 6.90 5.65
C GLU A 29 -6.64 5.72 4.78
N CYS A 30 -5.54 5.89 4.04
CA CYS A 30 -5.00 4.80 3.25
C CYS A 30 -4.56 3.63 4.13
N LEU A 31 -3.95 3.93 5.27
CA LEU A 31 -3.54 2.89 6.20
C LEU A 31 -4.74 2.18 6.82
N LYS A 32 -5.84 2.89 7.07
CA LYS A 32 -7.05 2.25 7.55
C LYS A 32 -7.61 1.27 6.54
N ILE A 33 -7.58 1.64 5.27
CA ILE A 33 -8.00 0.72 4.21
C ILE A 33 -7.10 -0.52 4.20
N ALA A 34 -5.79 -0.32 4.34
CA ALA A 34 -4.86 -1.43 4.38
C ALA A 34 -5.14 -2.36 5.56
N GLU A 35 -5.54 -1.81 6.70
CA GLU A 35 -5.86 -2.61 7.88
C GLU A 35 -7.07 -3.50 7.68
N THR A 36 -7.96 -3.16 6.74
CA THR A 36 -9.12 -4.00 6.46
C THR A 36 -8.75 -5.25 5.68
N LEU A 37 -7.55 -5.32 5.14
CA LEU A 37 -7.10 -6.48 4.38
C LEU A 37 -6.55 -7.52 5.34
N ASP A 38 -6.92 -8.78 5.10
CA ASP A 38 -6.56 -9.88 5.99
C ASP A 38 -5.25 -10.52 5.53
N LEU A 39 -4.14 -9.81 5.78
CA LEU A 39 -2.81 -10.28 5.41
C LEU A 39 -1.97 -10.54 6.65
N SER A 40 -1.08 -11.52 6.55
CA SER A 40 -0.13 -11.80 7.62
C SER A 40 0.91 -10.69 7.72
N GLU A 41 1.60 -10.62 8.85
CA GLU A 41 2.66 -9.63 9.02
C GLU A 41 3.74 -9.79 7.97
N PHE A 42 4.05 -11.02 7.61
CA PHE A 42 5.05 -11.31 6.58
C PHE A 42 4.64 -10.68 5.24
N GLU A 43 3.38 -10.85 4.87
CA GLU A 43 2.90 -10.29 3.60
C GLU A 43 2.86 -8.77 3.65
N VAL A 44 2.50 -8.19 4.79
CA VAL A 44 2.50 -6.74 4.95
C VAL A 44 3.92 -6.19 4.76
N GLU A 45 4.92 -6.84 5.34
CA GLU A 45 6.31 -6.41 5.19
C GLU A 45 6.77 -6.50 3.74
N ARG A 46 6.39 -7.58 3.05
CA ARG A 46 6.71 -7.71 1.63
C ARG A 46 6.04 -6.62 0.81
N ALA A 47 4.79 -6.32 1.13
CA ALA A 47 4.05 -5.27 0.42
C ALA A 47 4.71 -3.91 0.62
N LYS A 48 5.20 -3.63 1.82
CA LYS A 48 5.92 -2.38 2.07
C LYS A 48 7.15 -2.26 1.20
N ARG A 49 7.94 -3.32 1.10
CA ARG A 49 9.13 -3.32 0.26
C ARG A 49 8.76 -3.09 -1.20
N GLU A 50 7.73 -3.77 -1.66
CA GLU A 50 7.30 -3.65 -3.05
C GLU A 50 6.80 -2.23 -3.33
N ALA A 51 6.05 -1.64 -2.40
CA ALA A 51 5.56 -0.28 -2.58
C ALA A 51 6.71 0.71 -2.68
N LEU A 52 7.69 0.58 -1.80
CA LEU A 52 8.86 1.47 -1.82
C LEU A 52 9.66 1.30 -3.11
N ARG A 53 9.84 0.07 -3.55
CA ARG A 53 10.56 -0.20 -4.79
C ARG A 53 9.86 0.45 -5.98
N GLN A 54 8.54 0.31 -6.05
CA GLN A 54 7.77 0.89 -7.14
C GLN A 54 7.87 2.42 -7.16
N ILE A 55 7.84 3.02 -5.98
CA ILE A 55 7.97 4.48 -5.88
C ILE A 55 9.34 4.93 -6.37
N GLU A 56 10.40 4.21 -5.97
CA GLU A 56 11.75 4.54 -6.40
C GLU A 56 11.91 4.36 -7.92
N GLU A 57 11.31 3.32 -8.47
CA GLU A 57 11.42 3.05 -9.90
C GLU A 57 10.61 4.02 -10.75
N SER A 58 9.56 4.59 -10.19
CA SER A 58 8.69 5.48 -10.96
C SER A 58 9.22 6.91 -11.06
N ASP A 59 10.32 7.17 -10.44
CA ASP A 59 10.90 8.52 -10.44
C ASP A 59 11.48 8.92 -11.79
#